data_61bafa7e53c529709abf749583fef87e
#
_entry.id   61bafa7e53c529709abf749583fef87e
#
_cell.length_a   1.000
_cell.length_b   1.000
_cell.length_c   1.000
_cell.angle_alpha   90.00
_cell.angle_beta   90.00
_cell.angle_gamma   90.00
#
_symmetry.space_group_name_H-M   'P 1'
#
loop_
_entity.id
_entity.type
_entity.pdbx_description
1 polymer ?
#
loop_
_entity_poly.entity_id
_entity_poly.type
_entity_poly.pdbx_seq_one_letter_code
_entity_poly.pdbx_strand_id
1 'polypeptide(L)'
;MTRTDRQILHIALPSIVSNITVPLLGLIDVSIVGHLGAASYIGAIAVGGMLFNMIYWLFGFLRMGTGGLTAQAYGRHDLQEVTRILLRSLSISLLLALALLLLQYPIRNIAFMCMDTSEEVRQLATLYFHICIWGAPATLGLYGFTGWYIGMQNSRFPMFIAITQNIVNIAASLFFVFVLKMKVEGVALGTLVAQYAGLGMACLLWLAYYRPLRKYLLQKALFDRTEMKRFFQVNRDIFIRTLCLIAVTVFFTSTGAAYGDVVLAVNALLMQLFTLFSYFMDGFAYAGEALTGKYIGAKDNQSLRLTIRHLFKWGIALSLLFTLLYGAGGKSFLGLLTNDTSVISASEEYIYWVLAIPLAGFSAFLLDGICIGATATRVMLRSMLVASASFFLLYYGFHTTLGNHALWMAFIVYLALRGIVQGGILYRMPHTNLHRQA
;
A
#
# COMPACT_ATOMS: atom_id res chain seq x y z
N MET A 1 28.11 -0.88 -10.48
CA MET A 1 26.66 -1.08 -10.61
C MET A 1 26.42 -2.09 -11.71
N THR A 2 25.86 -3.25 -11.38
CA THR A 2 25.62 -4.35 -12.32
C THR A 2 24.37 -4.08 -13.20
N ARG A 3 24.18 -4.88 -14.26
CA ARG A 3 22.96 -4.83 -15.08
C ARG A 3 21.70 -5.10 -14.22
N THR A 4 21.80 -6.03 -13.30
CA THR A 4 20.71 -6.38 -12.36
C THR A 4 20.37 -5.22 -11.43
N ASP A 5 21.36 -4.52 -10.87
CA ASP A 5 21.12 -3.34 -10.04
C ASP A 5 20.36 -2.26 -10.82
N ARG A 6 20.76 -2.02 -12.08
CA ARG A 6 20.08 -1.04 -12.94
C ARG A 6 18.62 -1.41 -13.19
N GLN A 7 18.31 -2.69 -13.39
CA GLN A 7 16.92 -3.16 -13.55
C GLN A 7 16.11 -2.97 -12.28
N ILE A 8 16.68 -3.31 -11.12
CA ILE A 8 16.02 -3.12 -9.82
C ILE A 8 15.71 -1.64 -9.59
N LEU A 9 16.71 -0.76 -9.72
CA LEU A 9 16.54 0.66 -9.47
C LEU A 9 15.63 1.34 -10.49
N HIS A 10 15.60 0.87 -11.73
CA HIS A 10 14.69 1.38 -12.77
C HIS A 10 13.21 1.19 -12.40
N ILE A 11 12.89 0.15 -11.61
CA ILE A 11 11.55 -0.09 -11.11
C ILE A 11 11.36 0.53 -9.72
N ALA A 12 12.34 0.36 -8.83
CA ALA A 12 12.23 0.79 -7.44
C ALA A 12 12.14 2.31 -7.29
N LEU A 13 13.00 3.08 -7.96
CA LEU A 13 13.03 4.53 -7.78
C LEU A 13 11.73 5.24 -8.19
N PRO A 14 11.13 4.99 -9.39
CA PRO A 14 9.85 5.59 -9.72
C PRO A 14 8.72 5.13 -8.78
N SER A 15 8.78 3.88 -8.29
CA SER A 15 7.80 3.36 -7.33
C SER A 15 7.91 4.05 -5.97
N ILE A 16 9.13 4.33 -5.48
CA ILE A 16 9.35 5.12 -4.25
C ILE A 16 8.75 6.53 -4.41
N VAL A 17 9.03 7.20 -5.54
CA VAL A 17 8.45 8.52 -5.82
C VAL A 17 6.92 8.46 -5.80
N SER A 18 6.33 7.46 -6.46
CA SER A 18 4.88 7.25 -6.44
C SER A 18 4.33 7.07 -5.02
N ASN A 19 4.98 6.26 -4.19
CA ASN A 19 4.54 5.99 -2.82
C ASN A 19 4.62 7.22 -1.91
N ILE A 20 5.66 8.04 -2.05
CA ILE A 20 5.84 9.26 -1.25
C ILE A 20 4.82 10.33 -1.65
N THR A 21 4.36 10.37 -2.90
CA THR A 21 3.40 11.38 -3.34
C THR A 21 1.99 11.16 -2.79
N VAL A 22 1.62 9.94 -2.42
CA VAL A 22 0.27 9.61 -1.91
C VAL A 22 -0.06 10.34 -0.60
N PRO A 23 0.78 10.30 0.47
CA PRO A 23 0.49 11.02 1.71
C PRO A 23 0.53 12.55 1.56
N LEU A 24 1.26 13.07 0.58
CA LEU A 24 1.30 14.52 0.31
C LEU A 24 -0.09 15.05 -0.10
N LEU A 25 -0.87 14.25 -0.80
CA LEU A 25 -2.23 14.62 -1.21
C LEU A 25 -3.12 14.92 0.01
N GLY A 26 -3.15 14.03 1.00
CA GLY A 26 -3.93 14.24 2.22
C GLY A 26 -3.46 15.45 3.04
N LEU A 27 -2.16 15.71 3.11
CA LEU A 27 -1.60 16.88 3.79
C LEU A 27 -2.02 18.18 3.10
N ILE A 28 -2.02 18.21 1.78
CA ILE A 28 -2.43 19.38 0.99
C ILE A 28 -3.93 19.64 1.16
N ASP A 29 -4.77 18.59 1.10
CA ASP A 29 -6.21 18.72 1.32
C ASP A 29 -6.53 19.31 2.70
N VAL A 30 -5.88 18.81 3.76
CA VAL A 30 -5.99 19.36 5.12
C VAL A 30 -5.49 20.79 5.19
N SER A 31 -4.38 21.13 4.52
CA SER A 31 -3.85 22.48 4.48
C SER A 31 -4.81 23.47 3.80
N ILE A 32 -5.42 23.09 2.68
CA ILE A 32 -6.40 23.93 1.96
C ILE A 32 -7.58 24.28 2.86
N VAL A 33 -8.16 23.29 3.56
CA VAL A 33 -9.29 23.54 4.47
C VAL A 33 -8.89 24.23 5.76
N GLY A 34 -7.65 24.05 6.21
CA GLY A 34 -7.11 24.74 7.38
C GLY A 34 -7.18 26.28 7.25
N HIS A 35 -7.10 26.79 6.01
CA HIS A 35 -7.23 28.22 5.71
C HIS A 35 -8.69 28.73 5.66
N LEU A 36 -9.68 27.84 5.77
CA LEU A 36 -11.09 28.24 5.82
C LEU A 36 -11.59 28.62 7.23
N GLY A 37 -10.76 28.47 8.26
CA GLY A 37 -10.98 29.01 9.59
C GLY A 37 -11.88 28.20 10.50
N ALA A 38 -12.34 27.01 10.14
CA ALA A 38 -13.17 26.14 11.00
C ALA A 38 -12.48 24.80 11.25
N ALA A 39 -12.27 24.46 12.52
CA ALA A 39 -11.67 23.18 12.93
C ALA A 39 -12.51 21.96 12.49
N SER A 40 -13.84 22.12 12.39
CA SER A 40 -14.77 21.09 11.91
C SER A 40 -14.49 20.63 10.49
N TYR A 41 -14.02 21.52 9.61
CA TYR A 41 -13.65 21.17 8.24
C TYR A 41 -12.42 20.27 8.19
N ILE A 42 -11.40 20.58 9.00
CA ILE A 42 -10.19 19.75 9.13
C ILE A 42 -10.57 18.37 9.66
N GLY A 43 -11.38 18.32 10.72
CA GLY A 43 -11.89 17.09 11.32
C GLY A 43 -12.66 16.22 10.29
N ALA A 44 -13.53 16.83 9.50
CA ALA A 44 -14.33 16.12 8.50
C ALA A 44 -13.47 15.47 7.40
N ILE A 45 -12.46 16.18 6.89
CA ILE A 45 -11.54 15.63 5.88
C ILE A 45 -10.63 14.56 6.48
N ALA A 46 -10.15 14.73 7.70
CA ALA A 46 -9.35 13.74 8.39
C ALA A 46 -10.14 12.42 8.59
N VAL A 47 -11.38 12.51 9.08
CA VAL A 47 -12.27 11.35 9.26
C VAL A 47 -12.63 10.71 7.92
N GLY A 48 -13.05 11.50 6.95
CA GLY A 48 -13.40 11.01 5.62
C GLY A 48 -12.21 10.36 4.89
N GLY A 49 -11.04 11.00 4.95
CA GLY A 49 -9.80 10.48 4.37
C GLY A 49 -9.35 9.18 5.02
N MET A 50 -9.42 9.08 6.35
CA MET A 50 -9.12 7.84 7.08
C MET A 50 -10.05 6.70 6.63
N LEU A 51 -11.34 6.97 6.48
CA LEU A 51 -12.34 6.00 6.03
C LEU A 51 -12.00 5.45 4.64
N PHE A 52 -11.74 6.34 3.68
CA PHE A 52 -11.36 5.91 2.32
C PHE A 52 -10.02 5.20 2.28
N ASN A 53 -9.04 5.62 3.07
CA ASN A 53 -7.77 4.91 3.18
C ASN A 53 -7.97 3.46 3.64
N MET A 54 -8.81 3.22 4.66
CA MET A 54 -9.12 1.87 5.12
C MET A 54 -9.86 1.05 4.06
N ILE A 55 -10.87 1.64 3.41
CA ILE A 55 -11.63 0.97 2.35
C ILE A 55 -10.71 0.57 1.20
N TYR A 56 -9.95 1.52 0.67
CA TYR A 56 -9.10 1.26 -0.50
C TYR A 56 -7.90 0.36 -0.18
N TRP A 57 -7.36 0.44 1.03
CA TRP A 57 -6.30 -0.48 1.46
C TRP A 57 -6.75 -1.95 1.42
N LEU A 58 -8.01 -2.20 1.79
CA LEU A 58 -8.61 -3.54 1.71
C LEU A 58 -8.60 -4.07 0.27
N PHE A 59 -8.77 -3.20 -0.74
CA PHE A 59 -8.78 -3.57 -2.16
C PHE A 59 -7.38 -3.56 -2.82
N GLY A 60 -6.32 -3.31 -2.06
CA GLY A 60 -4.94 -3.34 -2.56
C GLY A 60 -4.51 -4.66 -3.19
N PHE A 61 -5.24 -5.75 -2.90
CA PHE A 61 -5.04 -7.06 -3.54
C PHE A 61 -5.21 -7.01 -5.07
N LEU A 62 -6.07 -6.13 -5.59
CA LEU A 62 -6.26 -5.95 -7.05
C LEU A 62 -4.94 -5.55 -7.73
N ARG A 63 -4.19 -4.61 -7.15
CA ARG A 63 -2.90 -4.20 -7.66
C ARG A 63 -1.90 -5.34 -7.60
N MET A 64 -1.75 -5.96 -6.42
CA MET A 64 -0.75 -7.00 -6.17
C MET A 64 -1.01 -8.25 -7.03
N GLY A 65 -2.25 -8.75 -7.05
CA GLY A 65 -2.61 -9.93 -7.82
C GLY A 65 -2.45 -9.71 -9.33
N THR A 66 -2.87 -8.54 -9.83
CA THR A 66 -2.70 -8.19 -11.23
C THR A 66 -1.23 -8.07 -11.61
N GLY A 67 -0.39 -7.46 -10.76
CA GLY A 67 1.04 -7.27 -11.01
C GLY A 67 1.79 -8.59 -11.14
N GLY A 68 1.63 -9.49 -10.18
CA GLY A 68 2.31 -10.79 -10.18
C GLY A 68 1.92 -11.67 -11.38
N LEU A 69 0.62 -11.77 -11.68
CA LEU A 69 0.13 -12.53 -12.83
C LEU A 69 0.63 -11.94 -14.16
N THR A 70 0.58 -10.61 -14.29
CA THR A 70 1.07 -9.90 -15.50
C THR A 70 2.58 -10.10 -15.69
N ALA A 71 3.38 -10.00 -14.62
CA ALA A 71 4.82 -10.19 -14.70
C ALA A 71 5.20 -11.59 -15.19
N GLN A 72 4.48 -12.63 -14.77
CA GLN A 72 4.69 -13.98 -15.26
C GLN A 72 4.27 -14.16 -16.71
N ALA A 73 3.11 -13.65 -17.12
CA ALA A 73 2.66 -13.70 -18.49
C ALA A 73 3.63 -12.92 -19.42
N TYR A 74 4.13 -11.77 -18.97
CA TYR A 74 5.15 -11.00 -19.66
C TYR A 74 6.44 -11.80 -19.83
N GLY A 75 6.89 -12.49 -18.78
CA GLY A 75 8.08 -13.35 -18.83
C GLY A 75 7.93 -14.52 -19.82
N ARG A 76 6.72 -15.07 -19.99
CA ARG A 76 6.40 -16.10 -20.99
C ARG A 76 6.25 -15.56 -22.41
N HIS A 77 6.32 -14.24 -22.60
CA HIS A 77 6.00 -13.55 -23.86
C HIS A 77 4.55 -13.77 -24.33
N ASP A 78 3.63 -14.09 -23.42
CA ASP A 78 2.22 -14.29 -23.72
C ASP A 78 1.46 -12.96 -23.67
N LEU A 79 1.57 -12.20 -24.77
CA LEU A 79 0.93 -10.89 -24.88
C LEU A 79 -0.61 -10.97 -24.84
N GLN A 80 -1.17 -12.10 -25.24
CA GLN A 80 -2.61 -12.35 -25.17
C GLN A 80 -3.07 -12.45 -23.72
N GLU A 81 -2.39 -13.26 -22.91
CA GLU A 81 -2.72 -13.42 -21.49
C GLU A 81 -2.43 -12.12 -20.71
N VAL A 82 -1.36 -11.40 -21.01
CA VAL A 82 -1.07 -10.07 -20.46
C VAL A 82 -2.28 -9.13 -20.63
N THR A 83 -2.89 -9.11 -21.83
CA THR A 83 -4.06 -8.26 -22.09
C THR A 83 -5.30 -8.76 -21.36
N ARG A 84 -5.52 -10.09 -21.32
CA ARG A 84 -6.64 -10.70 -20.59
C ARG A 84 -6.59 -10.42 -19.09
N ILE A 85 -5.41 -10.45 -18.48
CA ILE A 85 -5.23 -10.13 -17.05
C ILE A 85 -5.67 -8.69 -16.77
N LEU A 86 -5.31 -7.71 -17.61
CA LEU A 86 -5.76 -6.34 -17.47
C LEU A 86 -7.28 -6.25 -17.52
N LEU A 87 -7.89 -6.85 -18.55
CA LEU A 87 -9.33 -6.80 -18.74
C LEU A 87 -10.11 -7.47 -17.59
N ARG A 88 -9.63 -8.63 -17.10
CA ARG A 88 -10.19 -9.30 -15.92
C ARG A 88 -10.10 -8.40 -14.69
N SER A 89 -8.92 -7.81 -14.44
CA SER A 89 -8.71 -6.91 -13.32
C SER A 89 -9.63 -5.71 -13.38
N LEU A 90 -9.76 -5.03 -14.53
CA LEU A 90 -10.64 -3.90 -14.72
C LEU A 90 -12.12 -4.26 -14.57
N SER A 91 -12.53 -5.42 -15.10
CA SER A 91 -13.92 -5.91 -14.93
C SER A 91 -14.26 -6.17 -13.47
N ILE A 92 -13.35 -6.82 -12.73
CA ILE A 92 -13.54 -7.08 -11.29
C ILE A 92 -13.49 -5.77 -10.50
N SER A 93 -12.59 -4.85 -10.83
CA SER A 93 -12.54 -3.51 -10.23
C SER A 93 -13.85 -2.76 -10.39
N LEU A 94 -14.44 -2.81 -11.58
CA LEU A 94 -15.74 -2.19 -11.85
C LEU A 94 -16.86 -2.83 -11.04
N LEU A 95 -16.91 -4.16 -10.97
CA LEU A 95 -17.92 -4.89 -10.19
C LEU A 95 -17.81 -4.55 -8.69
N LEU A 96 -16.59 -4.51 -8.15
CA LEU A 96 -16.35 -4.13 -6.76
C LEU A 96 -16.70 -2.67 -6.49
N ALA A 97 -16.39 -1.77 -7.43
CA ALA A 97 -16.76 -0.36 -7.32
C ALA A 97 -18.29 -0.19 -7.33
N LEU A 98 -19.02 -0.90 -8.20
CA LEU A 98 -20.47 -0.92 -8.21
C LEU A 98 -21.03 -1.46 -6.89
N ALA A 99 -20.44 -2.51 -6.33
CA ALA A 99 -20.82 -3.02 -5.02
C ALA A 99 -20.62 -1.96 -3.91
N LEU A 100 -19.48 -1.24 -3.92
CA LEU A 100 -19.24 -0.13 -2.97
C LEU A 100 -20.27 0.98 -3.12
N LEU A 101 -20.63 1.34 -4.35
CA LEU A 101 -21.66 2.36 -4.60
C LEU A 101 -23.04 1.91 -4.13
N LEU A 102 -23.42 0.65 -4.33
CA LEU A 102 -24.67 0.09 -3.84
C LEU A 102 -24.72 0.00 -2.31
N LEU A 103 -23.59 -0.35 -1.69
CA LEU A 103 -23.45 -0.52 -0.24
C LEU A 103 -23.01 0.76 0.48
N GLN A 104 -22.98 1.91 -0.16
CA GLN A 104 -22.49 3.17 0.42
C GLN A 104 -23.19 3.55 1.73
N TYR A 105 -24.50 3.37 1.82
CA TYR A 105 -25.26 3.70 3.02
C TYR A 105 -24.92 2.80 4.23
N PRO A 106 -24.97 1.46 4.12
CA PRO A 106 -24.53 0.61 5.23
C PRO A 106 -23.06 0.79 5.59
N ILE A 107 -22.15 0.96 4.61
CA ILE A 107 -20.73 1.21 4.90
C ILE A 107 -20.56 2.48 5.71
N ARG A 108 -21.18 3.57 5.30
CA ARG A 108 -21.18 4.85 6.01
C ARG A 108 -21.70 4.68 7.44
N ASN A 109 -22.87 4.06 7.61
CA ASN A 109 -23.50 3.93 8.90
C ASN A 109 -22.62 3.11 9.88
N ILE A 110 -22.09 1.98 9.45
CA ILE A 110 -21.18 1.14 10.26
C ILE A 110 -19.93 1.93 10.64
N ALA A 111 -19.34 2.64 9.69
CA ALA A 111 -18.13 3.42 9.93
C ALA A 111 -18.35 4.50 10.99
N PHE A 112 -19.44 5.28 10.89
CA PHE A 112 -19.72 6.32 11.86
C PHE A 112 -20.25 5.80 13.21
N MET A 113 -20.75 4.56 13.28
CA MET A 113 -21.05 3.92 14.58
C MET A 113 -19.78 3.58 15.37
N CYS A 114 -18.66 3.36 14.68
CA CYS A 114 -17.36 3.04 15.28
C CYS A 114 -16.51 4.29 15.60
N MET A 115 -16.99 5.49 15.30
CA MET A 115 -16.22 6.73 15.44
C MET A 115 -16.95 7.72 16.33
N ASP A 116 -16.32 8.10 17.44
CA ASP A 116 -16.82 9.16 18.30
C ASP A 116 -16.41 10.52 17.73
N THR A 117 -17.35 11.18 17.04
CA THR A 117 -17.16 12.49 16.44
C THR A 117 -18.29 13.43 16.81
N SER A 118 -18.03 14.76 16.82
CA SER A 118 -19.10 15.75 16.99
C SER A 118 -20.09 15.67 15.83
N GLU A 119 -21.34 16.07 16.08
CA GLU A 119 -22.40 16.01 15.08
C GLU A 119 -22.09 16.85 13.84
N GLU A 120 -21.43 18.01 14.03
CA GLU A 120 -21.01 18.87 12.93
C GLU A 120 -19.96 18.19 12.04
N VAL A 121 -18.93 17.61 12.65
CA VAL A 121 -17.88 16.85 11.92
C VAL A 121 -18.50 15.66 11.20
N ARG A 122 -19.43 14.95 11.84
CA ARG A 122 -20.13 13.80 11.25
C ARG A 122 -20.94 14.17 10.01
N GLN A 123 -21.66 15.29 10.03
CA GLN A 123 -22.43 15.76 8.88
C GLN A 123 -21.52 16.12 7.72
N LEU A 124 -20.44 16.86 7.97
CA LEU A 124 -19.47 17.25 6.95
C LEU A 124 -18.68 16.04 6.40
N ALA A 125 -18.29 15.10 7.25
CA ALA A 125 -17.64 13.86 6.81
C ALA A 125 -18.59 12.97 6.00
N THR A 126 -19.89 12.96 6.32
CA THR A 126 -20.91 12.29 5.51
C THR A 126 -21.01 12.89 4.11
N LEU A 127 -21.00 14.21 4.02
CA LEU A 127 -21.02 14.92 2.73
C LEU A 127 -19.76 14.60 1.91
N TYR A 128 -18.58 14.66 2.55
CA TYR A 128 -17.31 14.25 1.93
C TYR A 128 -17.36 12.81 1.42
N PHE A 129 -17.90 11.89 2.24
CA PHE A 129 -18.03 10.48 1.89
C PHE A 129 -18.92 10.29 0.66
N HIS A 130 -20.09 10.95 0.60
CA HIS A 130 -21.02 10.81 -0.52
C HIS A 130 -20.47 11.33 -1.85
N ILE A 131 -19.58 12.30 -1.81
CA ILE A 131 -18.89 12.79 -3.01
C ILE A 131 -17.76 11.83 -3.40
N CYS A 132 -16.86 11.51 -2.48
CA CYS A 132 -15.66 10.73 -2.76
C CYS A 132 -15.95 9.27 -3.12
N ILE A 133 -17.06 8.67 -2.67
CA ILE A 133 -17.41 7.28 -2.99
C ILE A 133 -17.59 7.06 -4.50
N TRP A 134 -18.02 8.08 -5.24
CA TRP A 134 -18.11 8.02 -6.70
C TRP A 134 -16.74 7.90 -7.39
N GLY A 135 -15.67 8.12 -6.67
CA GLY A 135 -14.30 7.85 -7.12
C GLY A 135 -13.88 6.37 -7.06
N ALA A 136 -14.69 5.49 -6.46
CA ALA A 136 -14.36 4.08 -6.34
C ALA A 136 -14.07 3.39 -7.69
N PRO A 137 -14.84 3.61 -8.78
CA PRO A 137 -14.51 3.05 -10.08
C PRO A 137 -13.14 3.49 -10.60
N ALA A 138 -12.78 4.75 -10.39
CA ALA A 138 -11.50 5.29 -10.82
C ALA A 138 -10.35 4.71 -9.99
N THR A 139 -10.47 4.69 -8.66
CA THR A 139 -9.42 4.21 -7.76
C THR A 139 -9.17 2.72 -7.92
N LEU A 140 -10.23 1.89 -7.96
CA LEU A 140 -10.08 0.45 -8.15
C LEU A 140 -9.58 0.10 -9.55
N GLY A 141 -10.02 0.84 -10.57
CA GLY A 141 -9.48 0.72 -11.93
C GLY A 141 -7.99 1.06 -12.00
N LEU A 142 -7.57 2.11 -11.29
CA LEU A 142 -6.15 2.47 -11.16
C LEU A 142 -5.31 1.39 -10.48
N TYR A 143 -5.85 0.67 -9.50
CA TYR A 143 -5.15 -0.49 -8.93
C TYR A 143 -4.87 -1.55 -9.99
N GLY A 144 -5.84 -1.87 -10.84
CA GLY A 144 -5.65 -2.78 -11.97
C GLY A 144 -4.56 -2.31 -12.93
N PHE A 145 -4.62 -1.04 -13.37
CA PHE A 145 -3.60 -0.46 -14.26
C PHE A 145 -2.22 -0.40 -13.62
N THR A 146 -2.12 0.05 -12.37
CA THR A 146 -0.84 0.17 -11.65
C THR A 146 -0.17 -1.18 -11.51
N GLY A 147 -0.90 -2.21 -11.05
CA GLY A 147 -0.39 -3.57 -10.97
C GLY A 147 0.07 -4.08 -12.34
N TRP A 148 -0.75 -3.87 -13.37
CA TRP A 148 -0.43 -4.27 -14.72
C TRP A 148 0.83 -3.59 -15.26
N TYR A 149 0.99 -2.27 -15.10
CA TYR A 149 2.19 -1.55 -15.54
C TYR A 149 3.46 -2.02 -14.82
N ILE A 150 3.38 -2.26 -13.51
CA ILE A 150 4.51 -2.83 -12.75
C ILE A 150 4.86 -4.21 -13.28
N GLY A 151 3.87 -5.07 -13.52
CA GLY A 151 4.06 -6.39 -14.14
C GLY A 151 4.67 -6.33 -15.54
N MET A 152 4.36 -5.29 -16.32
CA MET A 152 4.97 -4.99 -17.62
C MET A 152 6.37 -4.36 -17.51
N GLN A 153 6.98 -4.36 -16.31
CA GLN A 153 8.30 -3.78 -16.02
C GLN A 153 8.35 -2.25 -16.17
N ASN A 154 7.23 -1.57 -16.13
CA ASN A 154 7.14 -0.12 -16.33
C ASN A 154 6.53 0.57 -15.09
N SER A 155 7.34 0.92 -14.13
CA SER A 155 6.95 1.69 -12.94
C SER A 155 6.89 3.20 -13.16
N ARG A 156 7.40 3.70 -14.29
CA ARG A 156 7.33 5.13 -14.62
C ARG A 156 5.90 5.60 -14.87
N PHE A 157 5.06 4.76 -15.47
CA PHE A 157 3.67 5.15 -15.74
C PHE A 157 2.86 5.30 -14.45
N PRO A 158 2.89 4.37 -13.48
CA PRO A 158 2.31 4.62 -12.15
C PRO A 158 2.81 5.91 -11.50
N MET A 159 4.10 6.21 -11.60
CA MET A 159 4.67 7.47 -11.08
C MET A 159 4.07 8.70 -11.77
N PHE A 160 4.01 8.73 -13.09
CA PHE A 160 3.40 9.85 -13.83
C PHE A 160 1.92 10.00 -13.52
N ILE A 161 1.18 8.90 -13.37
CA ILE A 161 -0.23 8.90 -12.99
C ILE A 161 -0.38 9.52 -11.59
N ALA A 162 0.43 9.10 -10.61
CA ALA A 162 0.38 9.61 -9.25
C ALA A 162 0.71 11.12 -9.20
N ILE A 163 1.74 11.58 -9.93
CA ILE A 163 2.09 13.00 -10.03
C ILE A 163 0.95 13.79 -10.67
N THR A 164 0.35 13.29 -11.76
CA THR A 164 -0.78 13.93 -12.43
C THR A 164 -1.97 14.05 -11.48
N GLN A 165 -2.30 12.99 -10.74
CA GLN A 165 -3.37 13.02 -9.75
C GLN A 165 -3.13 14.10 -8.69
N ASN A 166 -1.91 14.21 -8.17
CA ASN A 166 -1.58 15.23 -7.16
C ASN A 166 -1.73 16.65 -7.74
N ILE A 167 -1.19 16.90 -8.94
CA ILE A 167 -1.29 18.23 -9.59
C ILE A 167 -2.76 18.59 -9.85
N VAL A 168 -3.55 17.66 -10.39
CA VAL A 168 -4.97 17.88 -10.67
C VAL A 168 -5.76 18.07 -9.38
N ASN A 169 -5.48 17.30 -8.33
CA ASN A 169 -6.13 17.46 -7.03
C ASN A 169 -5.89 18.86 -6.47
N ILE A 170 -4.63 19.30 -6.43
CA ILE A 170 -4.27 20.63 -5.92
C ILE A 170 -4.98 21.72 -6.71
N ALA A 171 -4.88 21.69 -8.05
CA ALA A 171 -5.48 22.68 -8.91
C ALA A 171 -7.02 22.72 -8.79
N ALA A 172 -7.66 21.56 -8.79
CA ALA A 172 -9.10 21.44 -8.69
C ALA A 172 -9.61 21.84 -7.30
N SER A 173 -8.96 21.40 -6.22
CA SER A 173 -9.32 21.76 -4.84
C SER A 173 -9.19 23.27 -4.61
N LEU A 174 -8.09 23.88 -5.06
CA LEU A 174 -7.92 25.33 -4.99
C LEU A 174 -8.99 26.09 -5.80
N PHE A 175 -9.32 25.61 -6.99
CA PHE A 175 -10.37 26.21 -7.83
C PHE A 175 -11.75 26.11 -7.15
N PHE A 176 -12.15 24.92 -6.70
CA PHE A 176 -13.45 24.74 -6.07
C PHE A 176 -13.57 25.51 -4.75
N VAL A 177 -12.52 25.52 -3.93
CA VAL A 177 -12.55 26.17 -2.61
C VAL A 177 -12.45 27.67 -2.71
N PHE A 178 -11.50 28.22 -3.46
CA PHE A 178 -11.24 29.66 -3.45
C PHE A 178 -11.99 30.44 -4.54
N VAL A 179 -12.23 29.84 -5.72
CA VAL A 179 -12.94 30.49 -6.80
C VAL A 179 -14.45 30.29 -6.67
N LEU A 180 -14.89 29.02 -6.49
CA LEU A 180 -16.31 28.68 -6.37
C LEU A 180 -16.84 28.80 -4.93
N LYS A 181 -15.98 29.16 -3.95
CA LYS A 181 -16.36 29.35 -2.54
C LYS A 181 -16.96 28.11 -1.88
N MET A 182 -16.66 26.93 -2.41
CA MET A 182 -17.02 25.66 -1.79
C MET A 182 -16.13 25.40 -0.57
N LYS A 183 -16.62 24.60 0.37
CA LYS A 183 -15.88 24.25 1.58
C LYS A 183 -15.33 22.82 1.48
N VAL A 184 -15.78 21.94 2.35
CA VAL A 184 -15.40 20.51 2.35
C VAL A 184 -15.79 19.83 1.04
N GLU A 185 -16.92 20.23 0.44
CA GLU A 185 -17.36 19.72 -0.86
C GLU A 185 -16.37 20.03 -1.98
N GLY A 186 -15.73 21.21 -1.93
CA GLY A 186 -14.74 21.60 -2.93
C GLY A 186 -13.53 20.71 -2.94
N VAL A 187 -13.01 20.35 -1.76
CA VAL A 187 -11.89 19.41 -1.63
C VAL A 187 -12.31 17.99 -2.04
N ALA A 188 -13.50 17.54 -1.65
CA ALA A 188 -14.04 16.25 -2.06
C ALA A 188 -14.16 16.11 -3.58
N LEU A 189 -14.68 17.16 -4.24
CA LEU A 189 -14.77 17.23 -5.72
C LEU A 189 -13.39 17.29 -6.36
N GLY A 190 -12.43 18.03 -5.76
CA GLY A 190 -11.04 18.05 -6.22
C GLY A 190 -10.41 16.67 -6.22
N THR A 191 -10.60 15.92 -5.15
CA THR A 191 -10.15 14.53 -5.03
C THR A 191 -10.83 13.61 -6.06
N LEU A 192 -12.15 13.76 -6.25
CA LEU A 192 -12.90 13.00 -7.24
C LEU A 192 -12.39 13.24 -8.66
N VAL A 193 -12.21 14.51 -9.04
CA VAL A 193 -11.69 14.90 -10.36
C VAL A 193 -10.27 14.35 -10.57
N ALA A 194 -9.41 14.41 -9.55
CA ALA A 194 -8.06 13.87 -9.61
C ALA A 194 -8.04 12.35 -9.83
N GLN A 195 -8.94 11.60 -9.18
CA GLN A 195 -9.03 10.15 -9.36
C GLN A 195 -9.40 9.78 -10.80
N TYR A 196 -10.39 10.47 -11.40
CA TYR A 196 -10.76 10.24 -12.78
C TYR A 196 -9.71 10.75 -13.78
N ALA A 197 -9.02 11.85 -13.48
CA ALA A 197 -7.90 12.31 -14.29
C ALA A 197 -6.76 11.27 -14.31
N GLY A 198 -6.46 10.65 -13.15
CA GLY A 198 -5.50 9.55 -13.05
C GLY A 198 -5.92 8.34 -13.89
N LEU A 199 -7.19 7.91 -13.81
CA LEU A 199 -7.71 6.82 -14.61
C LEU A 199 -7.66 7.16 -16.12
N GLY A 200 -8.04 8.38 -16.50
CA GLY A 200 -7.93 8.87 -17.88
C GLY A 200 -6.48 8.82 -18.37
N MET A 201 -5.52 9.29 -17.56
CA MET A 201 -4.09 9.21 -17.87
C MET A 201 -3.63 7.76 -18.04
N ALA A 202 -4.06 6.84 -17.17
CA ALA A 202 -3.72 5.43 -17.28
C ALA A 202 -4.25 4.84 -18.61
N CYS A 203 -5.49 5.11 -18.98
CA CYS A 203 -6.06 4.69 -20.25
C CYS A 203 -5.31 5.29 -21.44
N LEU A 204 -4.99 6.59 -21.41
CA LEU A 204 -4.27 7.26 -22.49
C LEU A 204 -2.86 6.68 -22.67
N LEU A 205 -2.12 6.44 -21.61
CA LEU A 205 -0.79 5.81 -21.66
C LEU A 205 -0.89 4.40 -22.25
N TRP A 206 -1.90 3.62 -21.85
CA TRP A 206 -2.11 2.30 -22.42
C TRP A 206 -2.42 2.38 -23.92
N LEU A 207 -3.32 3.26 -24.33
CA LEU A 207 -3.70 3.46 -25.73
C LEU A 207 -2.54 3.98 -26.59
N ALA A 208 -1.65 4.78 -26.03
CA ALA A 208 -0.53 5.37 -26.76
C ALA A 208 0.63 4.39 -26.92
N TYR A 209 1.02 3.71 -25.84
CA TYR A 209 2.27 2.93 -25.81
C TYR A 209 2.08 1.42 -26.01
N TYR A 210 0.86 0.89 -25.80
CA TYR A 210 0.55 -0.54 -25.92
C TYR A 210 -0.39 -0.85 -27.09
N ARG A 211 -0.32 -0.05 -28.17
CA ARG A 211 -1.14 -0.23 -29.38
C ARG A 211 -1.16 -1.66 -29.94
N PRO A 212 -0.04 -2.42 -29.97
CA PRO A 212 -0.03 -3.78 -30.49
C PRO A 212 -0.93 -4.75 -29.71
N LEU A 213 -1.25 -4.44 -28.43
CA LEU A 213 -2.10 -5.26 -27.60
C LEU A 213 -3.59 -5.10 -27.90
N ARG A 214 -4.00 -4.05 -28.63
CA ARG A 214 -5.41 -3.80 -28.98
C ARG A 214 -6.05 -4.95 -29.73
N LYS A 215 -5.29 -5.68 -30.56
CA LYS A 215 -5.78 -6.84 -31.31
C LYS A 215 -6.29 -7.97 -30.42
N TYR A 216 -5.89 -8.00 -29.15
CA TYR A 216 -6.30 -9.01 -28.17
C TYR A 216 -7.52 -8.60 -27.32
N LEU A 217 -8.06 -7.37 -27.46
CA LEU A 217 -9.20 -6.88 -26.67
C LEU A 217 -10.51 -7.61 -26.95
N LEU A 218 -10.75 -8.03 -28.20
CA LEU A 218 -12.00 -8.62 -28.66
C LEU A 218 -11.99 -10.17 -28.68
N GLN A 219 -11.03 -10.79 -28.01
CA GLN A 219 -10.92 -12.25 -28.05
C GLN A 219 -11.89 -12.96 -27.10
N LYS A 220 -12.47 -14.07 -27.59
CA LYS A 220 -13.28 -15.01 -26.79
C LYS A 220 -12.41 -15.62 -25.67
N ALA A 221 -13.02 -15.99 -24.53
CA ALA A 221 -12.37 -16.60 -23.36
C ALA A 221 -11.69 -15.62 -22.38
N LEU A 222 -12.22 -14.40 -22.25
CA LEU A 222 -11.83 -13.47 -21.19
C LEU A 222 -12.02 -14.07 -19.78
N PHE A 223 -13.12 -14.78 -19.59
CA PHE A 223 -13.53 -15.40 -18.32
C PHE A 223 -13.37 -16.93 -18.34
N ASP A 224 -12.21 -17.42 -18.80
CA ASP A 224 -11.89 -18.84 -18.65
C ASP A 224 -11.96 -19.26 -17.17
N ARG A 225 -12.65 -20.35 -16.88
CA ARG A 225 -12.94 -20.80 -15.50
C ARG A 225 -11.65 -21.10 -14.71
N THR A 226 -10.64 -21.65 -15.36
CA THR A 226 -9.39 -22.04 -14.71
C THR A 226 -8.59 -20.81 -14.32
N GLU A 227 -8.45 -19.84 -15.25
CA GLU A 227 -7.72 -18.59 -15.02
C GLU A 227 -8.46 -17.67 -14.04
N MET A 228 -9.80 -17.64 -14.09
CA MET A 228 -10.60 -16.92 -13.09
C MET A 228 -10.41 -17.53 -11.69
N LYS A 229 -10.44 -18.87 -11.56
CA LYS A 229 -10.18 -19.52 -10.28
C LYS A 229 -8.80 -19.17 -9.74
N ARG A 230 -7.77 -19.18 -10.60
CA ARG A 230 -6.41 -18.77 -10.24
C ARG A 230 -6.36 -17.30 -9.79
N PHE A 231 -6.96 -16.41 -10.56
CA PHE A 231 -7.04 -15.00 -10.22
C PHE A 231 -7.69 -14.78 -8.84
N PHE A 232 -8.83 -15.42 -8.58
CA PHE A 232 -9.51 -15.32 -7.29
C PHE A 232 -8.72 -15.94 -6.13
N GLN A 233 -8.03 -17.07 -6.35
CA GLN A 233 -7.21 -17.69 -5.30
C GLN A 233 -6.07 -16.75 -4.86
N VAL A 234 -5.34 -16.17 -5.82
CA VAL A 234 -4.26 -15.22 -5.56
C VAL A 234 -4.80 -14.02 -4.78
N ASN A 235 -5.88 -13.42 -5.27
CA ASN A 235 -6.44 -12.23 -4.66
C ASN A 235 -7.06 -12.49 -3.27
N ARG A 236 -7.69 -13.64 -3.05
CA ARG A 236 -8.23 -14.05 -1.73
C ARG A 236 -7.13 -14.16 -0.69
N ASP A 237 -6.02 -14.81 -1.04
CA ASP A 237 -4.92 -15.00 -0.09
C ASP A 237 -4.31 -13.65 0.33
N ILE A 238 -4.15 -12.70 -0.64
CA ILE A 238 -3.70 -11.34 -0.38
C ILE A 238 -4.72 -10.56 0.45
N PHE A 239 -6.01 -10.72 0.17
CA PHE A 239 -7.09 -10.08 0.92
C PHE A 239 -7.08 -10.48 2.40
N ILE A 240 -7.03 -11.78 2.69
CA ILE A 240 -6.99 -12.28 4.08
C ILE A 240 -5.71 -11.80 4.78
N ARG A 241 -4.57 -11.81 4.08
CA ARG A 241 -3.32 -11.22 4.60
C ARG A 241 -3.51 -9.75 4.98
N THR A 242 -4.18 -8.98 4.14
CA THR A 242 -4.42 -7.55 4.38
C THR A 242 -5.32 -7.33 5.58
N LEU A 243 -6.34 -8.18 5.79
CA LEU A 243 -7.17 -8.16 7.00
C LEU A 243 -6.33 -8.36 8.27
N CYS A 244 -5.40 -9.32 8.27
CA CYS A 244 -4.50 -9.54 9.41
C CYS A 244 -3.62 -8.31 9.67
N LEU A 245 -3.11 -7.68 8.62
CA LEU A 245 -2.28 -6.48 8.72
C LEU A 245 -3.08 -5.30 9.29
N ILE A 246 -4.30 -5.08 8.82
CA ILE A 246 -5.22 -4.05 9.36
C ILE A 246 -5.52 -4.35 10.82
N ALA A 247 -5.82 -5.60 11.19
CA ALA A 247 -6.11 -5.98 12.56
C ALA A 247 -4.94 -5.65 13.52
N VAL A 248 -3.70 -5.98 13.13
CA VAL A 248 -2.51 -5.64 13.91
C VAL A 248 -2.32 -4.13 14.03
N THR A 249 -2.49 -3.37 12.94
CA THR A 249 -2.30 -1.92 12.92
C THR A 249 -3.37 -1.20 13.76
N VAL A 250 -4.63 -1.58 13.61
CA VAL A 250 -5.74 -1.01 14.39
C VAL A 250 -5.57 -1.35 15.88
N PHE A 251 -5.21 -2.60 16.19
CA PHE A 251 -4.96 -3.00 17.56
C PHE A 251 -3.79 -2.23 18.17
N PHE A 252 -2.69 -2.04 17.44
CA PHE A 252 -1.53 -1.26 17.89
C PHE A 252 -1.93 0.17 18.27
N THR A 253 -2.70 0.84 17.40
CA THR A 253 -3.15 2.22 17.63
C THR A 253 -4.16 2.30 18.79
N SER A 254 -5.16 1.44 18.78
CA SER A 254 -6.21 1.41 19.83
C SER A 254 -5.63 1.08 21.21
N THR A 255 -4.70 0.16 21.27
CA THR A 255 -4.02 -0.22 22.52
C THR A 255 -3.10 0.91 22.99
N GLY A 256 -2.40 1.59 22.08
CA GLY A 256 -1.60 2.77 22.41
C GLY A 256 -2.44 3.87 23.09
N ALA A 257 -3.68 4.06 22.63
CA ALA A 257 -4.60 5.01 23.24
C ALA A 257 -4.96 4.66 24.71
N ALA A 258 -5.03 3.38 25.05
CA ALA A 258 -5.32 2.94 26.42
C ALA A 258 -4.20 3.29 27.43
N TYR A 259 -2.98 3.57 26.97
CA TYR A 259 -1.86 4.00 27.82
C TYR A 259 -1.80 5.53 28.04
N GLY A 260 -2.76 6.28 27.50
CA GLY A 260 -2.87 7.74 27.64
C GLY A 260 -2.43 8.53 26.42
N ASP A 261 -2.81 9.80 26.37
CA ASP A 261 -2.68 10.66 25.21
C ASP A 261 -1.22 10.90 24.78
N VAL A 262 -0.31 11.03 25.75
CA VAL A 262 1.13 11.22 25.46
C VAL A 262 1.71 9.97 24.81
N VAL A 263 1.40 8.79 25.32
CA VAL A 263 1.88 7.51 24.75
C VAL A 263 1.28 7.26 23.37
N LEU A 264 0.00 7.57 23.18
CA LEU A 264 -0.64 7.53 21.87
C LEU A 264 0.07 8.43 20.87
N ALA A 265 0.36 9.68 21.25
CA ALA A 265 1.07 10.64 20.40
C ALA A 265 2.49 10.16 20.07
N VAL A 266 3.22 9.62 21.04
CA VAL A 266 4.54 9.01 20.86
C VAL A 266 4.46 7.85 19.86
N ASN A 267 3.55 6.90 20.07
CA ASN A 267 3.37 5.75 19.18
C ASN A 267 3.03 6.19 17.76
N ALA A 268 2.11 7.15 17.58
CA ALA A 268 1.76 7.70 16.28
C ALA A 268 2.96 8.35 15.58
N LEU A 269 3.75 9.13 16.32
CA LEU A 269 4.94 9.80 15.80
C LEU A 269 6.01 8.81 15.35
N LEU A 270 6.29 7.80 16.16
CA LEU A 270 7.27 6.75 15.85
C LEU A 270 6.80 5.86 14.70
N MET A 271 5.50 5.61 14.56
CA MET A 271 4.91 4.89 13.43
C MET A 271 5.04 5.66 12.09
N GLN A 272 5.18 6.99 12.10
CA GLN A 272 5.51 7.73 10.89
C GLN A 272 6.90 7.37 10.34
N LEU A 273 7.87 7.10 11.23
CA LEU A 273 9.20 6.64 10.83
C LEU A 273 9.13 5.24 10.19
N PHE A 274 8.31 4.34 10.76
CA PHE A 274 8.01 3.05 10.11
C PHE A 274 7.39 3.24 8.73
N THR A 275 6.41 4.12 8.60
CA THR A 275 5.71 4.40 7.34
C THR A 275 6.67 4.94 6.29
N LEU A 276 7.56 5.88 6.67
CA LEU A 276 8.58 6.40 5.77
C LEU A 276 9.50 5.29 5.25
N PHE A 277 10.01 4.44 6.15
CA PHE A 277 10.82 3.28 5.78
C PHE A 277 10.06 2.34 4.84
N SER A 278 8.78 2.08 5.13
CA SER A 278 7.95 1.20 4.31
C SER A 278 7.78 1.69 2.88
N TYR A 279 7.64 2.99 2.64
CA TYR A 279 7.53 3.54 1.28
C TYR A 279 8.77 3.26 0.42
N PHE A 280 9.96 3.31 1.02
CA PHE A 280 11.19 2.95 0.32
C PHE A 280 11.25 1.44 0.06
N MET A 281 10.94 0.62 1.07
CA MET A 281 10.96 -0.83 0.94
C MET A 281 9.92 -1.36 -0.04
N ASP A 282 8.74 -0.76 -0.09
CA ASP A 282 7.69 -1.09 -1.06
C ASP A 282 8.14 -0.83 -2.51
N GLY A 283 8.94 0.20 -2.75
CA GLY A 283 9.55 0.42 -4.06
C GLY A 283 10.44 -0.75 -4.50
N PHE A 284 11.26 -1.28 -3.58
CA PHE A 284 12.07 -2.47 -3.84
C PHE A 284 11.24 -3.75 -3.89
N ALA A 285 10.15 -3.84 -3.12
CA ALA A 285 9.19 -4.93 -3.22
C ALA A 285 8.53 -4.99 -4.61
N TYR A 286 8.18 -3.83 -5.20
CA TYR A 286 7.64 -3.77 -6.56
C TYR A 286 8.66 -4.22 -7.61
N ALA A 287 9.94 -3.89 -7.41
CA ALA A 287 11.01 -4.42 -8.26
C ALA A 287 11.13 -5.95 -8.08
N GLY A 288 11.01 -6.44 -6.86
CA GLY A 288 10.96 -7.88 -6.54
C GLY A 288 9.78 -8.57 -7.24
N GLU A 289 8.58 -8.00 -7.15
CA GLU A 289 7.36 -8.48 -7.79
C GLU A 289 7.54 -8.60 -9.32
N ALA A 290 7.95 -7.52 -9.95
CA ALA A 290 8.06 -7.43 -11.40
C ALA A 290 9.15 -8.36 -11.96
N LEU A 291 10.35 -8.33 -11.38
CA LEU A 291 11.50 -9.11 -11.89
C LEU A 291 11.37 -10.60 -11.55
N THR A 292 10.90 -10.95 -10.35
CA THR A 292 10.66 -12.35 -9.97
C THR A 292 9.61 -12.97 -10.89
N GLY A 293 8.47 -12.31 -11.08
CA GLY A 293 7.44 -12.80 -11.98
C GLY A 293 7.95 -12.99 -13.40
N LYS A 294 8.69 -12.00 -13.94
CA LYS A 294 9.31 -12.08 -15.27
C LYS A 294 10.23 -13.29 -15.40
N TYR A 295 11.17 -13.49 -14.46
CA TYR A 295 12.14 -14.58 -14.59
C TYR A 295 11.54 -15.96 -14.34
N ILE A 296 10.53 -16.06 -13.48
CA ILE A 296 9.74 -17.29 -13.32
C ILE A 296 8.98 -17.60 -14.61
N GLY A 297 8.31 -16.61 -15.20
CA GLY A 297 7.63 -16.78 -16.49
C GLY A 297 8.56 -17.23 -17.61
N ALA A 298 9.75 -16.63 -17.68
CA ALA A 298 10.80 -16.97 -18.65
C ALA A 298 11.53 -18.27 -18.33
N LYS A 299 11.30 -18.89 -17.18
CA LYS A 299 12.03 -20.07 -16.65
C LYS A 299 13.55 -19.83 -16.52
N ASP A 300 13.96 -18.57 -16.30
CA ASP A 300 15.35 -18.16 -16.13
C ASP A 300 15.73 -18.17 -14.62
N ASN A 301 16.13 -19.32 -14.14
CA ASN A 301 16.51 -19.53 -12.74
C ASN A 301 17.81 -18.79 -12.36
N GLN A 302 18.70 -18.55 -13.31
CA GLN A 302 19.97 -17.87 -13.04
C GLN A 302 19.72 -16.39 -12.74
N SER A 303 18.98 -15.71 -13.61
CA SER A 303 18.61 -14.30 -13.41
C SER A 303 17.71 -14.12 -12.20
N LEU A 304 16.83 -15.08 -11.90
CA LEU A 304 15.99 -15.07 -10.71
C LEU A 304 16.83 -15.06 -9.43
N ARG A 305 17.77 -16.01 -9.27
CA ARG A 305 18.65 -16.08 -8.12
C ARG A 305 19.53 -14.84 -7.96
N LEU A 306 20.05 -14.34 -9.06
CA LEU A 306 20.86 -13.12 -9.08
C LEU A 306 20.03 -11.91 -8.63
N THR A 307 18.83 -11.77 -9.13
CA THR A 307 17.89 -10.69 -8.75
C THR A 307 17.54 -10.72 -7.27
N ILE A 308 17.18 -11.89 -6.74
CA ILE A 308 16.87 -12.05 -5.31
C ILE A 308 18.09 -11.66 -4.45
N ARG A 309 19.30 -12.11 -4.83
CA ARG A 309 20.54 -11.75 -4.10
C ARG A 309 20.77 -10.24 -4.10
N HIS A 310 20.57 -9.56 -5.24
CA HIS A 310 20.76 -8.11 -5.34
C HIS A 310 19.68 -7.34 -4.59
N LEU A 311 18.41 -7.79 -4.63
CA LEU A 311 17.33 -7.20 -3.83
C LEU A 311 17.65 -7.24 -2.33
N PHE A 312 18.14 -8.37 -1.82
CA PHE A 312 18.55 -8.48 -0.41
C PHE A 312 19.76 -7.60 -0.08
N LYS A 313 20.74 -7.46 -0.99
CA LYS A 313 21.85 -6.51 -0.80
C LYS A 313 21.34 -5.08 -0.65
N TRP A 314 20.42 -4.65 -1.53
CA TRP A 314 19.80 -3.32 -1.45
C TRP A 314 18.94 -3.18 -0.18
N GLY A 315 18.19 -4.19 0.20
CA GLY A 315 17.38 -4.18 1.41
C GLY A 315 18.23 -4.04 2.68
N ILE A 316 19.34 -4.77 2.77
CA ILE A 316 20.30 -4.64 3.89
C ILE A 316 20.93 -3.25 3.90
N ALA A 317 21.38 -2.75 2.75
CA ALA A 317 21.99 -1.43 2.65
C ALA A 317 21.01 -0.31 3.08
N LEU A 318 19.75 -0.40 2.64
CA LEU A 318 18.71 0.54 3.05
C LEU A 318 18.35 0.42 4.53
N SER A 319 18.23 -0.79 5.05
CA SER A 319 17.91 -0.98 6.46
C SER A 319 19.00 -0.40 7.36
N LEU A 320 20.27 -0.61 7.02
CA LEU A 320 21.40 0.01 7.72
C LEU A 320 21.39 1.52 7.60
N LEU A 321 21.15 2.05 6.39
CA LEU A 321 21.05 3.49 6.16
C LEU A 321 19.96 4.12 7.02
N PHE A 322 18.73 3.56 7.02
CA PHE A 322 17.62 4.09 7.81
C PHE A 322 17.86 3.95 9.31
N THR A 323 18.44 2.83 9.78
CA THR A 323 18.84 2.67 11.19
C THR A 323 19.84 3.75 11.61
N LEU A 324 20.85 4.03 10.77
CA LEU A 324 21.84 5.09 11.04
C LEU A 324 21.20 6.49 11.01
N LEU A 325 20.32 6.77 10.02
CA LEU A 325 19.61 8.04 9.93
C LEU A 325 18.70 8.27 11.14
N TYR A 326 17.97 7.26 11.57
CA TYR A 326 17.11 7.37 12.76
C TYR A 326 17.93 7.47 14.05
N GLY A 327 19.06 6.76 14.14
CA GLY A 327 19.96 6.86 15.30
C GLY A 327 20.67 8.21 15.41
N ALA A 328 21.15 8.75 14.29
CA ALA A 328 21.84 10.04 14.28
C ALA A 328 20.87 11.23 14.34
N GLY A 329 19.69 11.11 13.69
CA GLY A 329 18.70 12.17 13.56
C GLY A 329 17.61 12.19 14.63
N GLY A 330 17.53 11.19 15.50
CA GLY A 330 16.43 10.89 16.43
C GLY A 330 15.59 12.08 16.88
N LYS A 331 16.09 12.89 17.79
CA LYS A 331 15.37 14.07 18.32
C LYS A 331 15.09 15.13 17.24
N SER A 332 16.03 15.39 16.35
CA SER A 332 15.86 16.38 15.29
C SER A 332 14.77 15.99 14.30
N PHE A 333 14.67 14.69 13.99
CA PHE A 333 13.60 14.16 13.14
C PHE A 333 12.23 14.28 13.81
N LEU A 334 12.14 13.98 15.10
CA LEU A 334 10.91 14.13 15.89
C LEU A 334 10.51 15.59 16.02
N GLY A 335 11.46 16.49 16.21
CA GLY A 335 11.23 17.94 16.24
C GLY A 335 10.75 18.55 14.92
N LEU A 336 10.95 17.88 13.77
CA LEU A 336 10.32 18.25 12.50
C LEU A 336 8.84 17.88 12.43
N LEU A 337 8.42 16.86 13.19
CA LEU A 337 7.06 16.33 13.17
C LEU A 337 6.16 16.92 14.24
N THR A 338 6.74 17.37 15.38
CA THR A 338 5.99 17.99 16.47
C THR A 338 6.83 19.02 17.21
N ASN A 339 6.15 20.05 17.74
CA ASN A 339 6.73 21.04 18.64
C ASN A 339 6.49 20.72 20.13
N ASP A 340 5.78 19.64 20.42
CA ASP A 340 5.45 19.25 21.80
C ASP A 340 6.67 18.58 22.45
N THR A 341 7.30 19.32 23.37
CA THR A 341 8.48 18.86 24.11
C THR A 341 8.21 17.67 25.02
N SER A 342 6.99 17.51 25.51
CA SER A 342 6.60 16.38 26.34
C SER A 342 6.56 15.08 25.54
N VAL A 343 6.03 15.13 24.32
CA VAL A 343 6.00 13.99 23.38
C VAL A 343 7.40 13.63 22.90
N ILE A 344 8.24 14.64 22.58
CA ILE A 344 9.63 14.41 22.16
C ILE A 344 10.42 13.74 23.28
N SER A 345 10.29 14.23 24.53
CA SER A 345 10.99 13.65 25.67
C SER A 345 10.52 12.22 25.98
N ALA A 346 9.21 11.97 25.95
CA ALA A 346 8.65 10.64 26.17
C ALA A 346 9.04 9.65 25.06
N SER A 347 9.26 10.13 23.83
CA SER A 347 9.65 9.27 22.70
C SER A 347 11.07 8.71 22.82
N GLU A 348 11.95 9.33 23.63
CA GLU A 348 13.30 8.82 23.86
C GLU A 348 13.31 7.41 24.48
N GLU A 349 12.32 7.11 25.30
CA GLU A 349 12.15 5.79 25.92
C GLU A 349 11.89 4.68 24.89
N TYR A 350 11.21 5.02 23.77
CA TYR A 350 10.79 4.06 22.76
C TYR A 350 11.61 4.08 21.48
N ILE A 351 12.55 5.02 21.32
CA ILE A 351 13.33 5.21 20.07
C ILE A 351 14.09 3.96 19.67
N TYR A 352 14.57 3.17 20.63
CA TYR A 352 15.32 1.94 20.37
C TYR A 352 14.50 0.91 19.58
N TRP A 353 13.18 0.87 19.79
CA TRP A 353 12.29 0.01 19.02
C TRP A 353 12.25 0.43 17.55
N VAL A 354 12.21 1.75 17.31
CA VAL A 354 12.22 2.30 15.96
C VAL A 354 13.52 1.99 15.21
N LEU A 355 14.65 2.01 15.90
CA LEU A 355 15.95 1.61 15.33
C LEU A 355 15.97 0.14 14.89
N ALA A 356 15.20 -0.72 15.54
CA ALA A 356 15.07 -2.12 15.18
C ALA A 356 14.15 -2.37 13.96
N ILE A 357 13.22 -1.43 13.65
CA ILE A 357 12.25 -1.59 12.57
C ILE A 357 12.89 -1.91 11.21
N PRO A 358 13.88 -1.13 10.71
CA PRO A 358 14.46 -1.39 9.40
C PRO A 358 15.11 -2.78 9.33
N LEU A 359 15.81 -3.20 10.38
CA LEU A 359 16.50 -4.47 10.44
C LEU A 359 15.54 -5.66 10.54
N ALA A 360 14.47 -5.52 11.32
CA ALA A 360 13.45 -6.55 11.47
C ALA A 360 12.53 -6.69 10.25
N GLY A 361 12.23 -5.55 9.59
CA GLY A 361 11.17 -5.47 8.56
C GLY A 361 11.63 -5.66 7.13
N PHE A 362 12.88 -5.32 6.75
CA PHE A 362 13.29 -5.29 5.34
C PHE A 362 13.03 -6.59 4.59
N SER A 363 13.30 -7.73 5.24
CA SER A 363 13.11 -9.05 4.64
C SER A 363 11.64 -9.36 4.36
N ALA A 364 10.73 -8.92 5.23
CA ALA A 364 9.30 -9.11 5.06
C ALA A 364 8.78 -8.37 3.81
N PHE A 365 9.19 -7.12 3.59
CA PHE A 365 8.81 -6.34 2.41
C PHE A 365 9.33 -6.96 1.11
N LEU A 366 10.62 -7.33 1.08
CA LEU A 366 11.22 -7.92 -0.11
C LEU A 366 10.59 -9.27 -0.46
N LEU A 367 10.39 -10.12 0.54
CA LEU A 367 9.79 -11.44 0.35
C LEU A 367 8.31 -11.35 -0.04
N ASP A 368 7.58 -10.35 0.45
CA ASP A 368 6.21 -10.07 -0.02
C ASP A 368 6.22 -9.79 -1.53
N GLY A 369 7.10 -8.92 -2.03
CA GLY A 369 7.24 -8.66 -3.46
C GLY A 369 7.63 -9.92 -4.25
N ILE A 370 8.59 -10.68 -3.77
CA ILE A 370 9.03 -11.94 -4.40
C ILE A 370 7.87 -12.96 -4.43
N CYS A 371 7.12 -13.10 -3.34
CA CYS A 371 5.96 -14.00 -3.27
C CYS A 371 4.84 -13.58 -4.24
N ILE A 372 4.58 -12.27 -4.37
CA ILE A 372 3.58 -11.77 -5.33
C ILE A 372 4.02 -12.09 -6.76
N GLY A 373 5.27 -11.79 -7.13
CA GLY A 373 5.82 -12.10 -8.44
C GLY A 373 5.81 -13.60 -8.76
N ALA A 374 6.10 -14.43 -7.75
CA ALA A 374 6.01 -15.88 -7.85
C ALA A 374 4.57 -16.43 -7.80
N THR A 375 3.56 -15.58 -7.54
CA THR A 375 2.18 -15.98 -7.21
C THR A 375 2.09 -16.98 -6.05
N ALA A 376 3.11 -17.02 -5.19
CA ALA A 376 3.19 -17.86 -4.00
C ALA A 376 2.44 -17.22 -2.80
N THR A 377 1.22 -16.75 -3.03
CA THR A 377 0.43 -15.95 -2.07
C THR A 377 0.03 -16.74 -0.82
N ARG A 378 -0.06 -18.07 -0.91
CA ARG A 378 -0.27 -18.95 0.26
C ARG A 378 0.90 -18.89 1.26
N VAL A 379 2.15 -18.76 0.77
CA VAL A 379 3.32 -18.61 1.64
C VAL A 379 3.23 -17.32 2.42
N MET A 380 2.90 -16.24 1.70
CA MET A 380 2.71 -14.91 2.26
C MET A 380 1.56 -14.88 3.30
N LEU A 381 0.44 -15.55 3.01
CA LEU A 381 -0.67 -15.67 3.95
C LEU A 381 -0.28 -16.46 5.22
N ARG A 382 0.39 -17.61 5.06
CA ARG A 382 0.81 -18.44 6.20
C ARG A 382 1.77 -17.68 7.12
N SER A 383 2.76 -16.99 6.56
CA SER A 383 3.69 -16.18 7.34
C SER A 383 2.99 -15.06 8.09
N MET A 384 2.00 -14.42 7.45
CA MET A 384 1.21 -13.35 8.08
C MET A 384 0.37 -13.88 9.24
N LEU A 385 -0.28 -15.03 9.09
CA LEU A 385 -1.07 -15.66 10.16
C LEU A 385 -0.19 -16.01 11.37
N VAL A 386 0.99 -16.60 11.14
CA VAL A 386 1.95 -16.93 12.21
C VAL A 386 2.43 -15.66 12.90
N ALA A 387 2.81 -14.65 12.13
CA ALA A 387 3.31 -13.39 12.68
C ALA A 387 2.23 -12.64 13.47
N SER A 388 1.00 -12.57 12.96
CA SER A 388 -0.12 -11.92 13.66
C SER A 388 -0.51 -12.67 14.94
N ALA A 389 -0.55 -14.00 14.92
CA ALA A 389 -0.77 -14.79 16.12
C ALA A 389 0.31 -14.54 17.17
N SER A 390 1.58 -14.50 16.76
CA SER A 390 2.70 -14.20 17.64
C SER A 390 2.63 -12.79 18.22
N PHE A 391 2.17 -11.80 17.44
CA PHE A 391 1.95 -10.43 17.90
C PHE A 391 0.97 -10.40 19.10
N PHE A 392 -0.21 -11.00 18.94
CA PHE A 392 -1.22 -11.01 19.99
C PHE A 392 -0.75 -11.82 21.20
N LEU A 393 -0.14 -12.99 21.00
CA LEU A 393 0.38 -13.83 22.08
C LEU A 393 1.44 -13.09 22.91
N LEU A 394 2.38 -12.42 22.27
CA LEU A 394 3.42 -11.67 22.96
C LEU A 394 2.85 -10.46 23.68
N TYR A 395 1.95 -9.71 23.07
CA TYR A 395 1.34 -8.58 23.71
C TYR A 395 0.58 -9.02 24.96
N TYR A 396 -0.35 -9.98 24.86
CA TYR A 396 -1.12 -10.45 26.01
C TYR A 396 -0.29 -11.17 27.08
N GLY A 397 0.82 -11.77 26.68
CA GLY A 397 1.75 -12.40 27.64
C GLY A 397 2.57 -11.41 28.47
N PHE A 398 2.87 -10.23 27.92
CA PHE A 398 3.81 -9.29 28.56
C PHE A 398 3.24 -7.90 28.84
N HIS A 399 1.99 -7.58 28.47
CA HIS A 399 1.43 -6.23 28.63
C HIS A 399 1.36 -5.77 30.10
N THR A 400 1.15 -6.70 31.04
CA THR A 400 1.09 -6.38 32.48
C THR A 400 2.44 -6.00 33.07
N THR A 401 3.53 -6.53 32.52
CA THR A 401 4.89 -6.30 33.03
C THR A 401 5.64 -5.20 32.28
N LEU A 402 5.43 -5.10 30.97
CA LEU A 402 6.18 -4.22 30.07
C LEU A 402 5.34 -3.03 29.54
N GLY A 403 4.02 -3.00 29.77
CA GLY A 403 3.17 -1.92 29.28
C GLY A 403 3.29 -1.68 27.78
N ASN A 404 3.51 -0.42 27.37
CA ASN A 404 3.67 -0.05 25.95
C ASN A 404 4.92 -0.67 25.30
N HIS A 405 5.97 -1.02 26.05
CA HIS A 405 7.11 -1.76 25.49
C HIS A 405 6.72 -3.14 24.98
N ALA A 406 5.72 -3.81 25.60
CA ALA A 406 5.21 -5.08 25.10
C ALA A 406 4.56 -4.91 23.71
N LEU A 407 3.91 -3.80 23.46
CA LEU A 407 3.29 -3.48 22.17
C LEU A 407 4.36 -3.33 21.07
N TRP A 408 5.43 -2.58 21.34
CA TRP A 408 6.55 -2.40 20.44
C TRP A 408 7.34 -3.70 20.21
N MET A 409 7.62 -4.45 21.28
CA MET A 409 8.28 -5.73 21.18
C MET A 409 7.49 -6.70 20.29
N ALA A 410 6.18 -6.81 20.53
CA ALA A 410 5.30 -7.65 19.72
C ALA A 410 5.30 -7.22 18.24
N PHE A 411 5.33 -5.90 17.95
CA PHE A 411 5.39 -5.37 16.60
C PHE A 411 6.71 -5.67 15.88
N ILE A 412 7.87 -5.55 16.58
CA ILE A 412 9.17 -5.89 16.00
C ILE A 412 9.27 -7.39 15.70
N VAL A 413 8.81 -8.24 16.63
CA VAL A 413 8.80 -9.69 16.41
C VAL A 413 7.85 -10.06 15.27
N TYR A 414 6.69 -9.40 15.17
CA TYR A 414 5.76 -9.55 14.04
C TYR A 414 6.44 -9.25 12.70
N LEU A 415 7.17 -8.14 12.58
CA LEU A 415 7.90 -7.79 11.37
C LEU A 415 8.97 -8.82 11.02
N ALA A 416 9.77 -9.25 12.02
CA ALA A 416 10.82 -10.23 11.82
C ALA A 416 10.27 -11.61 11.42
N LEU A 417 9.22 -12.09 12.10
CA LEU A 417 8.62 -13.39 11.81
C LEU A 417 7.98 -13.45 10.42
N ARG A 418 7.41 -12.37 9.92
CA ARG A 418 6.94 -12.31 8.53
C ARG A 418 8.06 -12.70 7.57
N GLY A 419 9.24 -12.08 7.72
CA GLY A 419 10.38 -12.36 6.86
C GLY A 419 10.98 -13.76 7.10
N ILE A 420 11.17 -14.16 8.35
CA ILE A 420 11.79 -15.45 8.69
C ILE A 420 10.94 -16.62 8.21
N VAL A 421 9.64 -16.60 8.49
CA VAL A 421 8.73 -17.69 8.10
C VAL A 421 8.58 -17.77 6.58
N GLN A 422 8.42 -16.62 5.88
CA GLN A 422 8.40 -16.59 4.42
C GLN A 422 9.70 -17.13 3.81
N GLY A 423 10.84 -16.65 4.28
CA GLY A 423 12.15 -17.08 3.80
C GLY A 423 12.37 -18.56 4.06
N GLY A 424 12.01 -19.06 5.24
CA GLY A 424 12.11 -20.47 5.61
C GLY A 424 11.25 -21.38 4.74
N ILE A 425 10.02 -20.99 4.43
CA ILE A 425 9.14 -21.76 3.54
C ILE A 425 9.69 -21.75 2.11
N LEU A 426 10.07 -20.58 1.59
CA LEU A 426 10.61 -20.47 0.21
C LEU A 426 11.92 -21.23 0.04
N TYR A 427 12.79 -21.23 1.05
CA TYR A 427 14.04 -21.98 1.02
C TYR A 427 13.82 -23.50 0.93
N ARG A 428 12.80 -24.01 1.63
CA ARG A 428 12.44 -25.44 1.62
C ARG A 428 11.67 -25.87 0.38
N MET A 429 11.16 -24.92 -0.41
CA MET A 429 10.46 -25.27 -1.65
C MET A 429 11.46 -25.68 -2.74
N PRO A 430 11.33 -26.87 -3.35
CA PRO A 430 12.10 -27.20 -4.55
C PRO A 430 11.82 -26.15 -5.63
N HIS A 431 12.85 -25.70 -6.33
CA HIS A 431 12.73 -24.69 -7.39
C HIS A 431 11.70 -25.07 -8.48
N THR A 432 11.47 -26.37 -8.69
CA THR A 432 10.43 -26.90 -9.57
C THR A 432 9.00 -26.60 -9.09
N ASN A 433 8.79 -26.39 -7.79
CA ASN A 433 7.47 -26.09 -7.24
C ASN A 433 7.10 -24.61 -7.31
N LEU A 434 8.06 -23.69 -7.40
CA LEU A 434 7.81 -22.29 -7.73
C LEU A 434 7.21 -22.17 -9.15
N HIS A 435 7.62 -23.06 -10.07
CA HIS A 435 7.07 -23.11 -11.42
C HIS A 435 5.70 -23.82 -11.50
N ARG A 436 5.36 -24.70 -10.54
CA ARG A 436 4.06 -25.40 -10.52
C ARG A 436 2.93 -24.58 -9.89
N GLN A 437 3.26 -23.57 -9.09
CA GLN A 437 2.27 -22.63 -8.55
C GLN A 437 2.07 -21.43 -9.50
N ALA A 438 2.97 -21.23 -10.44
CA ALA A 438 2.89 -20.29 -11.55
C ALA A 438 2.17 -20.90 -12.75
#